data_7cb3997f3d983cdcff47eefa0a294de8
#
_entry.id   7cb3997f3d983cdcff47eefa0a294de8
#
_cell.length_a   1.000
_cell.length_b   1.000
_cell.length_c   1.000
_cell.angle_alpha   90.00
_cell.angle_beta   90.00
_cell.angle_gamma   90.00
#
_symmetry.space_group_name_H-M   'P 1'
#
loop_
_entity.id
_entity.type
_entity.pdbx_description
1 polymer ?
#
loop_
_entity_poly.entity_id
_entity_poly.type
_entity_poly.pdbx_seq_one_letter_code
_entity_poly.pdbx_strand_id
1 'polypeptide(L)'
;MTQRVAVVTGTAQGMGLRIAEVLREDGFAVVGFDLQESEGGVVGNVADAKDVQRLTDHVTGTYGRVDVLVNNAGIAGIVPFEDTTLEQWERIMAVNLTGPFLLTQALGKVMLGQRSGSVVNIASVAGLQGVADRAAYNTTKHGLIGLTRTLAVEWGGRGIRVNAVCPGWVKTEMDVESQAGGYYVDDDITDHVPMNRFAKPDDIAQAVRFLVSDNARYVNGVALPVDGGWTADGSWQKLRLSKR
;
A
#
# COMPACT_ATOMS: atom_id res chain seq x y z
N MET A 1 5.36 25.93 14.16
CA MET A 1 5.22 25.21 12.86
C MET A 1 3.88 24.48 12.91
N THR A 2 3.08 24.55 11.86
CA THR A 2 1.84 23.76 11.77
C THR A 2 2.19 22.28 11.68
N GLN A 3 1.47 21.44 12.43
CA GLN A 3 1.67 19.99 12.45
C GLN A 3 1.44 19.40 11.04
N ARG A 4 2.33 18.50 10.59
CA ARG A 4 2.17 17.79 9.31
C ARG A 4 1.03 16.79 9.41
N VAL A 5 0.30 16.59 8.32
CA VAL A 5 -0.89 15.73 8.25
C VAL A 5 -0.64 14.56 7.32
N ALA A 6 -0.92 13.35 7.82
CA ALA A 6 -0.88 12.12 7.03
C ALA A 6 -2.26 11.47 6.96
N VAL A 7 -2.68 11.07 5.77
CA VAL A 7 -3.86 10.23 5.56
C VAL A 7 -3.37 8.82 5.24
N VAL A 8 -3.87 7.84 5.98
CA VAL A 8 -3.53 6.41 5.79
C VAL A 8 -4.83 5.62 5.62
N THR A 9 -4.91 4.77 4.59
CA THR A 9 -6.09 3.92 4.37
C THR A 9 -5.87 2.50 4.88
N GLY A 10 -6.93 1.84 5.36
CA GLY A 10 -6.86 0.48 5.91
C GLY A 10 -6.18 0.44 7.27
N THR A 11 -6.58 1.33 8.19
CA THR A 11 -5.90 1.55 9.49
C THR A 11 -6.47 0.76 10.65
N ALA A 12 -7.52 -0.02 10.45
CA ALA A 12 -8.12 -0.80 11.54
C ALA A 12 -7.23 -1.96 12.00
N GLN A 13 -6.34 -2.47 11.14
CA GLN A 13 -5.50 -3.62 11.44
C GLN A 13 -4.24 -3.68 10.56
N GLY A 14 -3.36 -4.64 10.83
CA GLY A 14 -2.25 -5.05 9.98
C GLY A 14 -1.24 -3.94 9.64
N MET A 15 -0.85 -3.87 8.37
CA MET A 15 0.15 -2.90 7.90
C MET A 15 -0.31 -1.45 8.07
N GLY A 16 -1.59 -1.15 7.75
CA GLY A 16 -2.12 0.21 7.82
C GLY A 16 -2.14 0.76 9.23
N LEU A 17 -2.51 -0.06 10.22
CA LEU A 17 -2.44 0.29 11.64
C LEU A 17 -1.00 0.63 12.03
N ARG A 18 -0.03 -0.26 11.70
CA ARG A 18 1.37 -0.03 12.09
C ARG A 18 1.98 1.18 11.37
N ILE A 19 1.63 1.43 10.11
CA ILE A 19 2.04 2.64 9.39
C ILE A 19 1.49 3.89 10.08
N ALA A 20 0.21 3.89 10.48
CA ALA A 20 -0.40 5.01 11.19
C ALA A 20 0.29 5.30 12.53
N GLU A 21 0.64 4.26 13.31
CA GLU A 21 1.38 4.37 14.56
C GLU A 21 2.76 5.02 14.34
N VAL A 22 3.56 4.48 13.40
CA VAL A 22 4.90 5.00 13.10
C VAL A 22 4.87 6.46 12.65
N LEU A 23 3.87 6.87 11.87
CA LEU A 23 3.73 8.27 11.47
C LEU A 23 3.30 9.17 12.63
N ARG A 24 2.49 8.67 13.59
CA ARG A 24 2.19 9.40 14.83
C ARG A 24 3.44 9.57 15.70
N GLU A 25 4.26 8.51 15.84
CA GLU A 25 5.56 8.57 16.54
C GLU A 25 6.48 9.66 15.94
N ASP A 26 6.40 9.90 14.62
CA ASP A 26 7.14 10.97 13.92
C ASP A 26 6.45 12.35 14.00
N GLY A 27 5.38 12.49 14.78
CA GLY A 27 4.71 13.76 15.04
C GLY A 27 3.69 14.20 13.99
N PHE A 28 3.28 13.32 13.07
CA PHE A 28 2.17 13.62 12.17
C PHE A 28 0.82 13.59 12.90
N ALA A 29 -0.09 14.48 12.52
CA ALA A 29 -1.52 14.26 12.71
C ALA A 29 -1.95 13.20 11.69
N VAL A 30 -2.34 12.01 12.16
CA VAL A 30 -2.72 10.91 11.29
C VAL A 30 -4.23 10.77 11.25
N VAL A 31 -4.81 10.89 10.06
CA VAL A 31 -6.22 10.60 9.78
C VAL A 31 -6.29 9.22 9.12
N GLY A 32 -6.85 8.23 9.82
CA GLY A 32 -7.16 6.92 9.28
C GLY A 32 -8.39 6.96 8.37
N PHE A 33 -8.44 6.08 7.38
CA PHE A 33 -9.64 5.87 6.56
C PHE A 33 -9.87 4.38 6.34
N ASP A 34 -10.92 3.84 6.93
CA ASP A 34 -11.21 2.41 6.95
C ASP A 34 -12.71 2.15 6.93
N LEU A 35 -13.14 0.93 6.59
CA LEU A 35 -14.52 0.47 6.76
C LEU A 35 -14.90 0.32 8.24
N GLN A 36 -13.92 0.16 9.11
CA GLN A 36 -14.07 0.01 10.55
C GLN A 36 -13.53 1.25 11.28
N GLU A 37 -13.98 1.46 12.50
CA GLU A 37 -13.45 2.52 13.36
C GLU A 37 -11.96 2.30 13.65
N SER A 38 -11.19 3.38 13.60
CA SER A 38 -9.79 3.41 13.99
C SER A 38 -9.48 4.72 14.69
N GLU A 39 -8.43 4.76 15.49
CA GLU A 39 -8.04 5.94 16.26
C GLU A 39 -7.81 7.16 15.35
N GLY A 40 -8.56 8.24 15.60
CA GLY A 40 -8.48 9.48 14.81
C GLY A 40 -8.91 9.31 13.35
N GLY A 41 -9.66 8.24 13.04
CA GLY A 41 -10.05 7.90 11.68
C GLY A 41 -11.44 8.38 11.29
N VAL A 42 -11.68 8.31 9.98
CA VAL A 42 -12.99 8.48 9.32
C VAL A 42 -13.42 7.14 8.78
N VAL A 43 -14.62 6.68 9.13
CA VAL A 43 -15.18 5.44 8.61
C VAL A 43 -15.69 5.67 7.18
N GLY A 44 -15.26 4.82 6.24
CA GLY A 44 -15.72 4.91 4.86
C GLY A 44 -15.06 3.92 3.91
N ASN A 45 -15.61 3.81 2.72
CA ASN A 45 -15.15 2.92 1.67
C ASN A 45 -14.25 3.67 0.68
N VAL A 46 -13.02 3.21 0.49
CA VAL A 46 -12.07 3.79 -0.48
C VAL A 46 -12.58 3.75 -1.92
N ALA A 47 -13.47 2.80 -2.24
CA ALA A 47 -14.06 2.64 -3.56
C ALA A 47 -15.31 3.54 -3.78
N ASP A 48 -15.79 4.26 -2.76
CA ASP A 48 -16.92 5.17 -2.87
C ASP A 48 -16.45 6.63 -2.95
N ALA A 49 -16.74 7.27 -4.08
CA ALA A 49 -16.34 8.66 -4.32
C ALA A 49 -16.95 9.65 -3.32
N LYS A 50 -18.14 9.38 -2.76
CA LYS A 50 -18.77 10.24 -1.74
C LYS A 50 -18.04 10.12 -0.41
N ASP A 51 -17.62 8.92 -0.03
CA ASP A 51 -16.84 8.69 1.17
C ASP A 51 -15.45 9.33 1.07
N VAL A 52 -14.81 9.24 -0.09
CA VAL A 52 -13.53 9.92 -0.37
C VAL A 52 -13.70 11.44 -0.32
N GLN A 53 -14.80 11.98 -0.84
CA GLN A 53 -15.07 13.43 -0.73
C GLN A 53 -15.29 13.84 0.73
N ARG A 54 -16.05 13.08 1.51
CA ARG A 54 -16.28 13.34 2.95
C ARG A 54 -14.96 13.30 3.74
N LEU A 55 -14.08 12.34 3.46
CA LEU A 55 -12.72 12.32 4.03
C LEU A 55 -11.95 13.59 3.66
N THR A 56 -11.97 13.96 2.39
CA THR A 56 -11.25 15.15 1.89
C THR A 56 -11.74 16.42 2.58
N ASP A 57 -13.06 16.59 2.70
CA ASP A 57 -13.68 17.74 3.38
C ASP A 57 -13.32 17.77 4.89
N HIS A 58 -13.32 16.61 5.54
CA HIS A 58 -12.89 16.48 6.93
C HIS A 58 -11.44 16.92 7.12
N VAL A 59 -10.52 16.39 6.30
CA VAL A 59 -9.08 16.70 6.41
C VAL A 59 -8.80 18.16 6.10
N THR A 60 -9.38 18.70 5.05
CA THR A 60 -9.17 20.10 4.65
C THR A 60 -9.84 21.07 5.61
N GLY A 61 -11.02 20.75 6.14
CA GLY A 61 -11.72 21.59 7.12
C GLY A 61 -11.05 21.60 8.49
N THR A 62 -10.45 20.47 8.90
CA THR A 62 -9.82 20.37 10.24
C THR A 62 -8.38 20.85 10.23
N TYR A 63 -7.60 20.53 9.19
CA TYR A 63 -6.16 20.78 9.18
C TYR A 63 -5.70 21.77 8.11
N GLY A 64 -6.49 22.00 7.07
CA GLY A 64 -6.16 22.88 5.97
C GLY A 64 -5.04 22.40 5.07
N ARG A 65 -4.52 21.16 5.29
CA ARG A 65 -3.35 20.61 4.59
C ARG A 65 -3.33 19.08 4.54
N VAL A 66 -2.57 18.55 3.59
CA VAL A 66 -2.20 17.13 3.51
C VAL A 66 -0.73 17.05 3.10
N ASP A 67 0.10 16.39 3.89
CA ASP A 67 1.54 16.24 3.59
C ASP A 67 1.88 14.83 3.09
N VAL A 68 1.13 13.83 3.57
CA VAL A 68 1.34 12.42 3.23
C VAL A 68 0.00 11.76 2.92
N LEU A 69 -0.03 10.97 1.85
CA LEU A 69 -1.09 10.01 1.56
C LEU A 69 -0.47 8.62 1.45
N VAL A 70 -0.96 7.65 2.25
CA VAL A 70 -0.60 6.23 2.13
C VAL A 70 -1.83 5.44 1.68
N ASN A 71 -1.84 5.02 0.42
CA ASN A 71 -2.84 4.12 -0.13
C ASN A 71 -2.48 2.68 0.25
N ASN A 72 -2.95 2.22 1.41
CA ASN A 72 -2.68 0.88 1.94
C ASN A 72 -3.90 -0.04 1.87
N ALA A 73 -5.12 0.46 2.00
CA ALA A 73 -6.32 -0.37 1.92
C ALA A 73 -6.31 -1.25 0.68
N GLY A 74 -6.62 -2.51 0.86
CA GLY A 74 -6.64 -3.48 -0.22
C GLY A 74 -7.23 -4.82 0.20
N ILE A 75 -7.74 -5.55 -0.78
CA ILE A 75 -8.25 -6.90 -0.62
C ILE A 75 -7.52 -7.84 -1.57
N ALA A 76 -7.42 -9.11 -1.18
CA ALA A 76 -6.90 -10.17 -2.03
C ALA A 76 -8.03 -11.13 -2.43
N GLY A 77 -7.76 -11.94 -3.43
CA GLY A 77 -8.58 -13.09 -3.83
C GLY A 77 -7.64 -14.14 -4.40
N ILE A 78 -7.84 -15.39 -4.02
CA ILE A 78 -7.10 -16.54 -4.54
C ILE A 78 -8.13 -17.42 -5.23
N VAL A 79 -8.20 -17.30 -6.56
CA VAL A 79 -9.15 -18.01 -7.41
C VAL A 79 -8.48 -18.26 -8.75
N PRO A 80 -8.50 -19.49 -9.31
CA PRO A 80 -8.06 -19.75 -10.67
C PRO A 80 -8.71 -18.78 -11.66
N PHE A 81 -7.97 -18.38 -12.69
CA PHE A 81 -8.46 -17.35 -13.61
C PHE A 81 -9.77 -17.72 -14.28
N GLU A 82 -9.89 -18.98 -14.71
CA GLU A 82 -11.08 -19.53 -15.37
C GLU A 82 -12.34 -19.51 -14.48
N ASP A 83 -12.17 -19.50 -13.14
CA ASP A 83 -13.25 -19.50 -12.16
C ASP A 83 -13.50 -18.10 -11.56
N THR A 84 -12.68 -17.11 -11.95
CA THR A 84 -12.81 -15.73 -11.45
C THR A 84 -14.07 -15.08 -12.03
N THR A 85 -15.04 -14.73 -11.18
CA THR A 85 -16.27 -14.04 -11.62
C THR A 85 -15.99 -12.56 -11.91
N LEU A 86 -16.83 -11.95 -12.77
CA LEU A 86 -16.75 -10.51 -13.04
C LEU A 86 -16.94 -9.69 -11.76
N GLU A 87 -17.83 -10.09 -10.87
CA GLU A 87 -18.07 -9.42 -9.59
C GLU A 87 -16.81 -9.42 -8.71
N GLN A 88 -16.11 -10.56 -8.59
CA GLN A 88 -14.85 -10.66 -7.85
C GLN A 88 -13.76 -9.76 -8.46
N TRP A 89 -13.66 -9.78 -9.80
CA TRP A 89 -12.74 -8.91 -10.54
C TRP A 89 -13.03 -7.43 -10.25
N GLU A 90 -14.27 -6.98 -10.46
CA GLU A 90 -14.69 -5.59 -10.29
C GLU A 90 -14.49 -5.11 -8.84
N ARG A 91 -14.81 -5.94 -7.85
CA ARG A 91 -14.60 -5.63 -6.44
C ARG A 91 -13.12 -5.39 -6.11
N ILE A 92 -12.22 -6.25 -6.60
CA ILE A 92 -10.77 -6.11 -6.39
C ILE A 92 -10.25 -4.86 -7.11
N MET A 93 -10.69 -4.62 -8.36
CA MET A 93 -10.33 -3.41 -9.11
C MET A 93 -10.81 -2.14 -8.40
N ALA A 94 -12.03 -2.13 -7.89
CA ALA A 94 -12.61 -0.98 -7.20
C ALA A 94 -11.81 -0.59 -5.96
N VAL A 95 -11.47 -1.55 -5.10
CA VAL A 95 -10.75 -1.28 -3.86
C VAL A 95 -9.26 -0.99 -4.12
N ASN A 96 -8.58 -1.85 -4.89
CA ASN A 96 -7.11 -1.82 -4.97
C ASN A 96 -6.56 -0.82 -6.00
N LEU A 97 -7.37 -0.37 -6.96
CA LEU A 97 -6.91 0.54 -8.03
C LEU A 97 -7.76 1.80 -8.14
N THR A 98 -9.09 1.67 -8.22
CA THR A 98 -9.98 2.84 -8.31
C THR A 98 -9.95 3.65 -7.02
N GLY A 99 -9.92 3.01 -5.85
CA GLY A 99 -9.80 3.68 -4.55
C GLY A 99 -8.56 4.56 -4.45
N PRO A 100 -7.34 4.03 -4.66
CA PRO A 100 -6.13 4.83 -4.74
C PRO A 100 -6.17 5.96 -5.77
N PHE A 101 -6.79 5.74 -6.94
CA PHE A 101 -7.02 6.81 -7.93
C PHE A 101 -7.87 7.93 -7.34
N LEU A 102 -9.03 7.63 -6.76
CA LEU A 102 -9.95 8.62 -6.19
C LEU A 102 -9.28 9.43 -5.07
N LEU A 103 -8.64 8.75 -4.12
CA LEU A 103 -7.94 9.37 -2.99
C LEU A 103 -6.78 10.25 -3.46
N THR A 104 -5.97 9.73 -4.38
CA THR A 104 -4.81 10.47 -4.87
C THR A 104 -5.25 11.68 -5.68
N GLN A 105 -6.34 11.59 -6.46
CA GLN A 105 -6.89 12.72 -7.20
C GLN A 105 -7.42 13.81 -6.24
N ALA A 106 -8.19 13.42 -5.23
CA ALA A 106 -8.84 14.36 -4.31
C ALA A 106 -7.80 15.06 -3.41
N LEU A 107 -7.03 14.29 -2.64
CA LEU A 107 -6.03 14.80 -1.71
C LEU A 107 -4.79 15.38 -2.44
N GLY A 108 -4.47 14.84 -3.62
CA GLY A 108 -3.41 15.35 -4.47
C GLY A 108 -3.64 16.77 -4.94
N LYS A 109 -4.89 17.18 -5.19
CA LYS A 109 -5.23 18.59 -5.49
C LYS A 109 -4.83 19.53 -4.35
N VAL A 110 -5.01 19.10 -3.10
CA VAL A 110 -4.58 19.86 -1.91
C VAL A 110 -3.06 19.98 -1.90
N MET A 111 -2.33 18.84 -2.04
CA MET A 111 -0.86 18.82 -2.10
C MET A 111 -0.31 19.69 -3.24
N LEU A 112 -0.96 19.66 -4.42
CA LEU A 112 -0.57 20.49 -5.57
C LEU A 112 -0.74 21.98 -5.28
N GLY A 113 -1.79 22.40 -4.58
CA GLY A 113 -1.97 23.77 -4.09
C GLY A 113 -0.88 24.18 -3.09
N GLN A 114 -0.44 23.26 -2.24
CA GLN A 114 0.66 23.45 -1.28
C GLN A 114 2.05 23.47 -1.96
N ARG A 115 2.17 22.90 -3.17
CA ARG A 115 3.44 22.59 -3.84
C ARG A 115 4.36 21.70 -2.99
N SER A 116 3.79 20.84 -2.20
CA SER A 116 4.50 19.92 -1.30
C SER A 116 3.61 18.72 -0.95
N GLY A 117 4.17 17.52 -0.99
CA GLY A 117 3.48 16.29 -0.59
C GLY A 117 4.25 15.02 -0.92
N SER A 118 3.86 13.93 -0.27
CA SER A 118 4.37 12.59 -0.56
C SER A 118 3.24 11.58 -0.62
N VAL A 119 3.11 10.87 -1.73
CA VAL A 119 2.16 9.77 -1.90
C VAL A 119 2.93 8.45 -1.89
N VAL A 120 2.49 7.51 -1.06
CA VAL A 120 3.03 6.14 -1.02
C VAL A 120 1.91 5.16 -1.30
N ASN A 121 2.05 4.40 -2.37
CA ASN A 121 1.14 3.34 -2.76
C ASN A 121 1.66 1.99 -2.24
N ILE A 122 0.86 1.25 -1.46
CA ILE A 122 1.21 -0.11 -1.06
C ILE A 122 0.81 -1.06 -2.19
N ALA A 123 1.78 -1.33 -3.06
CA ALA A 123 1.64 -2.28 -4.14
C ALA A 123 1.82 -3.74 -3.63
N SER A 124 2.70 -4.53 -4.23
CA SER A 124 3.04 -5.90 -3.82
C SER A 124 4.17 -6.41 -4.73
N VAL A 125 4.86 -7.47 -4.34
CA VAL A 125 5.67 -8.30 -5.27
C VAL A 125 4.81 -8.81 -6.43
N ALA A 126 3.51 -9.03 -6.21
CA ALA A 126 2.51 -9.35 -7.24
C ALA A 126 2.25 -8.20 -8.24
N GLY A 127 2.83 -7.03 -8.05
CA GLY A 127 2.91 -5.93 -9.01
C GLY A 127 4.22 -5.89 -9.79
N LEU A 128 5.18 -6.76 -9.45
CA LEU A 128 6.48 -6.89 -10.10
C LEU A 128 6.60 -8.19 -10.90
N GLN A 129 5.86 -9.21 -10.50
CA GLN A 129 5.85 -10.53 -11.13
C GLN A 129 4.46 -11.18 -11.04
N GLY A 130 4.22 -12.24 -11.82
CA GLY A 130 2.99 -13.02 -11.73
C GLY A 130 2.98 -13.91 -10.49
N VAL A 131 1.85 -13.95 -9.79
CA VAL A 131 1.54 -14.93 -8.74
C VAL A 131 0.27 -15.65 -9.16
N ALA A 132 0.31 -16.99 -9.21
CA ALA A 132 -0.81 -17.80 -9.65
C ALA A 132 -2.10 -17.55 -8.83
N ASP A 133 -3.25 -17.78 -9.45
CA ASP A 133 -4.59 -17.68 -8.87
C ASP A 133 -4.94 -16.29 -8.30
N ARG A 134 -4.24 -15.25 -8.74
CA ARG A 134 -4.40 -13.87 -8.25
C ARG A 134 -4.53 -12.84 -9.40
N ALA A 135 -5.19 -13.21 -10.51
CA ALA A 135 -5.21 -12.39 -11.72
C ALA A 135 -5.68 -10.93 -11.47
N ALA A 136 -6.84 -10.73 -10.83
CA ALA A 136 -7.34 -9.39 -10.51
C ALA A 136 -6.39 -8.63 -9.57
N TYR A 137 -5.89 -9.30 -8.53
CA TYR A 137 -4.93 -8.70 -7.60
C TYR A 137 -3.63 -8.28 -8.29
N ASN A 138 -3.01 -9.20 -9.06
CA ASN A 138 -1.80 -8.90 -9.82
C ASN A 138 -2.02 -7.70 -10.76
N THR A 139 -3.13 -7.68 -11.49
CA THR A 139 -3.48 -6.59 -12.39
C THR A 139 -3.55 -5.25 -11.66
N THR A 140 -4.23 -5.21 -10.48
CA THR A 140 -4.33 -3.97 -9.70
C THR A 140 -2.98 -3.50 -9.19
N LYS A 141 -2.12 -4.42 -8.75
CA LYS A 141 -0.80 -4.06 -8.20
C LYS A 141 0.19 -3.60 -9.28
N HIS A 142 0.13 -4.18 -10.47
CA HIS A 142 0.85 -3.66 -11.66
C HIS A 142 0.30 -2.28 -12.07
N GLY A 143 -1.03 -2.12 -12.11
CA GLY A 143 -1.68 -0.84 -12.43
C GLY A 143 -1.30 0.26 -11.44
N LEU A 144 -1.20 -0.07 -10.15
CA LEU A 144 -0.81 0.88 -9.10
C LEU A 144 0.65 1.34 -9.24
N ILE A 145 1.56 0.47 -9.68
CA ILE A 145 2.95 0.84 -10.03
C ILE A 145 2.95 1.74 -11.27
N GLY A 146 2.12 1.44 -12.27
CA GLY A 146 1.95 2.30 -13.45
C GLY A 146 1.48 3.70 -13.07
N LEU A 147 0.43 3.80 -12.24
CA LEU A 147 -0.08 5.07 -11.71
C LEU A 147 1.00 5.83 -10.92
N THR A 148 1.77 5.14 -10.07
CA THR A 148 2.89 5.71 -9.31
C THR A 148 3.89 6.41 -10.22
N ARG A 149 4.34 5.74 -11.27
CA ARG A 149 5.33 6.26 -12.23
C ARG A 149 4.80 7.46 -13.00
N THR A 150 3.55 7.38 -13.48
CA THR A 150 2.89 8.47 -14.20
C THR A 150 2.82 9.73 -13.34
N LEU A 151 2.30 9.62 -12.12
CA LEU A 151 2.15 10.76 -11.23
C LEU A 151 3.50 11.31 -10.72
N ALA A 152 4.51 10.46 -10.56
CA ALA A 152 5.87 10.93 -10.26
C ALA A 152 6.42 11.86 -11.34
N VAL A 153 6.13 11.57 -12.62
CA VAL A 153 6.52 12.43 -13.75
C VAL A 153 5.67 13.71 -13.78
N GLU A 154 4.35 13.59 -13.66
CA GLU A 154 3.44 14.75 -13.78
C GLU A 154 3.57 15.74 -12.60
N TRP A 155 3.86 15.26 -11.40
CA TRP A 155 3.80 16.04 -10.17
C TRP A 155 5.16 16.37 -9.56
N GLY A 156 6.24 15.71 -10.00
CA GLY A 156 7.58 15.90 -9.46
C GLY A 156 8.07 17.34 -9.53
N GLY A 157 7.94 17.98 -10.68
CA GLY A 157 8.26 19.40 -10.88
C GLY A 157 7.34 20.37 -10.13
N ARG A 158 6.27 19.86 -9.52
CA ARG A 158 5.27 20.60 -8.76
C ARG A 158 5.40 20.38 -7.24
N GLY A 159 6.50 19.72 -6.81
CA GLY A 159 6.85 19.53 -5.41
C GLY A 159 6.24 18.30 -4.74
N ILE A 160 5.64 17.36 -5.49
CA ILE A 160 5.06 16.13 -4.93
C ILE A 160 5.87 14.93 -5.40
N ARG A 161 6.20 14.04 -4.45
CA ARG A 161 6.81 12.75 -4.73
C ARG A 161 5.75 11.65 -4.66
N VAL A 162 5.81 10.71 -5.59
CA VAL A 162 4.91 9.55 -5.63
C VAL A 162 5.74 8.28 -5.78
N ASN A 163 5.64 7.39 -4.79
CA ASN A 163 6.41 6.16 -4.76
C ASN A 163 5.50 4.96 -4.42
N ALA A 164 5.97 3.76 -4.69
CA ALA A 164 5.30 2.53 -4.27
C ALA A 164 6.22 1.70 -3.37
N VAL A 165 5.66 1.09 -2.34
CA VAL A 165 6.27 -0.03 -1.61
C VAL A 165 5.66 -1.32 -2.17
N CYS A 166 6.49 -2.32 -2.40
CA CYS A 166 6.09 -3.63 -2.91
C CYS A 166 6.40 -4.70 -1.83
N PRO A 167 5.50 -4.90 -0.84
CA PRO A 167 5.69 -5.93 0.17
C PRO A 167 5.77 -7.32 -0.45
N GLY A 168 6.59 -8.17 0.16
CA GLY A 168 6.50 -9.62 -0.01
C GLY A 168 5.36 -10.19 0.84
N TRP A 169 5.61 -11.32 1.47
CA TRP A 169 4.66 -11.99 2.35
C TRP A 169 4.76 -11.42 3.77
N VAL A 170 3.69 -10.75 4.20
CA VAL A 170 3.61 -10.09 5.51
C VAL A 170 2.65 -10.86 6.39
N LYS A 171 3.05 -11.22 7.60
CA LYS A 171 2.19 -11.91 8.55
C LYS A 171 1.15 -10.91 9.07
N THR A 172 -0.08 -11.05 8.58
CA THR A 172 -1.25 -10.22 8.89
C THR A 172 -2.50 -11.09 8.98
N GLU A 173 -3.61 -10.50 9.36
CA GLU A 173 -4.92 -11.15 9.38
C GLU A 173 -5.29 -11.72 8.00
N MET A 174 -4.97 -10.99 6.92
CA MET A 174 -5.18 -11.45 5.53
C MET A 174 -4.38 -12.73 5.20
N ASP A 175 -3.17 -12.87 5.74
CA ASP A 175 -2.34 -14.07 5.60
C ASP A 175 -2.96 -15.25 6.37
N VAL A 176 -3.41 -15.00 7.60
CA VAL A 176 -4.09 -16.02 8.41
C VAL A 176 -5.36 -16.55 7.72
N GLU A 177 -6.17 -15.66 7.15
CA GLU A 177 -7.37 -16.06 6.39
C GLU A 177 -7.00 -16.89 5.15
N SER A 178 -5.94 -16.52 4.42
CA SER A 178 -5.46 -17.26 3.26
C SER A 178 -4.96 -18.66 3.63
N GLN A 179 -4.23 -18.79 4.73
CA GLN A 179 -3.77 -20.09 5.24
C GLN A 179 -4.93 -20.97 5.74
N ALA A 180 -5.91 -20.37 6.41
CA ALA A 180 -7.12 -21.09 6.83
C ALA A 180 -7.91 -21.66 5.64
N GLY A 181 -7.81 -21.02 4.46
CA GLY A 181 -8.33 -21.53 3.19
C GLY A 181 -7.52 -22.68 2.57
N GLY A 182 -6.38 -23.06 3.16
CA GLY A 182 -5.56 -24.19 2.71
C GLY A 182 -4.71 -23.90 1.47
N TYR A 183 -4.51 -22.63 1.11
CA TYR A 183 -3.80 -22.27 -0.13
C TYR A 183 -2.27 -22.44 -0.03
N TYR A 184 -1.69 -22.34 1.17
CA TYR A 184 -0.27 -22.53 1.44
C TYR A 184 0.00 -22.68 2.94
N VAL A 185 1.18 -23.16 3.30
CA VAL A 185 1.70 -23.20 4.67
C VAL A 185 2.91 -22.28 4.81
N ASP A 186 3.35 -22.02 6.04
CA ASP A 186 4.46 -21.11 6.33
C ASP A 186 5.74 -21.48 5.57
N ASP A 187 6.06 -22.79 5.49
CA ASP A 187 7.27 -23.28 4.83
C ASP A 187 7.28 -22.99 3.31
N ASP A 188 6.12 -23.00 2.64
CA ASP A 188 6.02 -22.65 1.22
C ASP A 188 6.53 -21.23 0.96
N ILE A 189 6.33 -20.36 1.92
CA ILE A 189 6.74 -18.96 1.85
C ILE A 189 8.18 -18.79 2.34
N THR A 190 8.48 -19.28 3.56
CA THR A 190 9.79 -19.06 4.18
C THR A 190 10.92 -19.73 3.41
N ASP A 191 10.66 -20.89 2.79
CA ASP A 191 11.61 -21.56 1.92
C ASP A 191 11.92 -20.81 0.62
N HIS A 192 11.01 -19.95 0.19
CA HIS A 192 11.23 -19.13 -0.99
C HIS A 192 11.84 -17.75 -0.67
N VAL A 193 11.63 -17.20 0.52
CA VAL A 193 12.20 -15.92 0.96
C VAL A 193 13.67 -16.11 1.36
N PRO A 194 14.65 -15.44 0.73
CA PRO A 194 16.07 -15.55 1.12
C PRO A 194 16.35 -15.21 2.58
N MET A 195 15.60 -14.28 3.17
CA MET A 195 15.72 -13.95 4.61
C MET A 195 15.03 -14.97 5.54
N ASN A 196 14.44 -16.04 4.99
CA ASN A 196 13.82 -17.17 5.70
C ASN A 196 12.80 -16.77 6.77
N ARG A 197 12.02 -15.74 6.53
CA ARG A 197 10.93 -15.30 7.40
C ARG A 197 9.88 -14.50 6.64
N PHE A 198 8.68 -14.46 7.17
CA PHE A 198 7.71 -13.45 6.81
C PHE A 198 8.20 -12.05 7.20
N ALA A 199 7.80 -11.06 6.43
CA ALA A 199 7.87 -9.68 6.88
C ALA A 199 6.85 -9.44 8.03
N LYS A 200 7.18 -8.51 8.91
CA LYS A 200 6.25 -7.96 9.91
C LYS A 200 5.65 -6.66 9.37
N PRO A 201 4.46 -6.25 9.82
CA PRO A 201 3.91 -4.93 9.49
C PRO A 201 4.92 -3.78 9.70
N ASP A 202 5.77 -3.88 10.71
CA ASP A 202 6.81 -2.89 10.98
C ASP A 202 7.87 -2.80 9.88
N ASP A 203 8.28 -3.92 9.25
CA ASP A 203 9.24 -3.90 8.14
C ASP A 203 8.72 -3.00 6.99
N ILE A 204 7.40 -3.01 6.75
CA ILE A 204 6.74 -2.20 5.72
C ILE A 204 6.59 -0.74 6.19
N ALA A 205 6.20 -0.56 7.45
CA ALA A 205 6.02 0.78 8.03
C ALA A 205 7.32 1.60 8.02
N GLN A 206 8.49 0.98 8.29
CA GLN A 206 9.77 1.65 8.21
C GLN A 206 10.15 2.06 6.77
N ALA A 207 9.80 1.27 5.76
CA ALA A 207 9.98 1.65 4.36
C ALA A 207 9.11 2.84 3.97
N VAL A 208 7.84 2.87 4.43
CA VAL A 208 6.94 4.02 4.25
C VAL A 208 7.53 5.25 4.96
N ARG A 209 7.95 5.11 6.23
CA ARG A 209 8.60 6.16 7.01
C ARG A 209 9.77 6.81 6.27
N PHE A 210 10.65 5.99 5.68
CA PHE A 210 11.74 6.48 4.84
C PHE A 210 11.22 7.29 3.65
N LEU A 211 10.29 6.72 2.88
CA LEU A 211 9.80 7.34 1.64
C LEU A 211 9.06 8.67 1.88
N VAL A 212 8.43 8.86 3.04
CA VAL A 212 7.74 10.12 3.36
C VAL A 212 8.65 11.16 3.99
N SER A 213 9.84 10.77 4.45
CA SER A 213 10.81 11.66 5.09
C SER A 213 11.62 12.50 4.10
N ASP A 214 12.32 13.51 4.62
CA ASP A 214 13.25 14.34 3.85
C ASP A 214 14.50 13.56 3.38
N ASN A 215 14.80 12.41 3.99
CA ASN A 215 15.88 11.53 3.55
C ASN A 215 15.60 10.94 2.16
N ALA A 216 14.32 10.86 1.76
CA ALA A 216 13.88 10.41 0.44
C ALA A 216 13.54 11.57 -0.52
N ARG A 217 14.04 12.79 -0.28
CA ARG A 217 13.69 13.99 -1.08
C ARG A 217 14.02 13.90 -2.58
N TYR A 218 14.91 12.99 -2.98
CA TYR A 218 15.25 12.73 -4.37
C TYR A 218 14.79 11.34 -4.86
N VAL A 219 13.94 10.66 -4.08
CA VAL A 219 13.32 9.37 -4.45
C VAL A 219 11.92 9.64 -4.96
N ASN A 220 11.69 9.41 -6.26
CA ASN A 220 10.41 9.65 -6.92
C ASN A 220 10.18 8.63 -8.04
N GLY A 221 9.01 7.99 -8.08
CA GLY A 221 8.63 6.99 -9.08
C GLY A 221 9.17 5.58 -8.81
N VAL A 222 9.78 5.31 -7.64
CA VAL A 222 10.30 3.98 -7.32
C VAL A 222 9.16 3.01 -6.99
N ALA A 223 9.31 1.76 -7.43
CA ALA A 223 8.60 0.61 -6.88
C ALA A 223 9.61 -0.17 -6.02
N LEU A 224 9.58 0.06 -4.70
CA LEU A 224 10.57 -0.45 -3.75
C LEU A 224 10.14 -1.82 -3.22
N PRO A 225 10.82 -2.93 -3.58
CA PRO A 225 10.57 -4.23 -2.96
C PRO A 225 10.97 -4.21 -1.49
N VAL A 226 10.08 -4.71 -0.62
CA VAL A 226 10.32 -4.97 0.80
C VAL A 226 9.87 -6.40 1.05
N ASP A 227 10.66 -7.35 0.59
CA ASP A 227 10.23 -8.73 0.32
C ASP A 227 11.22 -9.80 0.81
N GLY A 228 12.23 -9.41 1.57
CA GLY A 228 13.26 -10.32 2.07
C GLY A 228 14.11 -10.98 0.98
N GLY A 229 14.13 -10.39 -0.24
CA GLY A 229 14.87 -10.88 -1.39
C GLY A 229 14.07 -11.80 -2.31
N TRP A 230 12.75 -11.96 -2.09
CA TRP A 230 11.88 -12.80 -2.91
C TRP A 230 12.02 -12.52 -4.41
N THR A 231 11.89 -11.26 -4.83
CA THR A 231 11.97 -10.89 -6.25
C THR A 231 13.39 -10.86 -6.81
N ALA A 232 14.40 -10.86 -5.97
CA ALA A 232 15.81 -10.88 -6.36
C ALA A 232 16.34 -12.31 -6.58
N ASP A 233 15.65 -13.34 -6.03
CA ASP A 233 16.11 -14.72 -6.09
C ASP A 233 15.63 -15.43 -7.36
N GLY A 234 16.54 -15.58 -8.33
CA GLY A 234 16.36 -16.41 -9.53
C GLY A 234 16.87 -17.87 -9.39
N SER A 235 17.19 -18.31 -8.16
CA SER A 235 17.79 -19.63 -7.93
C SER A 235 16.73 -20.74 -7.97
N TRP A 236 17.14 -21.94 -8.42
CA TRP A 236 16.30 -23.14 -8.26
C TRP A 236 16.29 -23.61 -6.79
N GLN A 237 15.22 -24.24 -6.38
CA GLN A 237 14.94 -24.59 -4.98
C GLN A 237 16.11 -25.31 -4.27
N LYS A 238 16.72 -26.33 -4.91
CA LYS A 238 17.82 -27.09 -4.31
C LYS A 238 19.05 -26.21 -3.99
N LEU A 239 19.40 -25.28 -4.89
CA LEU A 239 20.51 -24.35 -4.65
C LEU A 239 20.19 -23.39 -3.51
N ARG A 240 18.96 -22.87 -3.46
CA ARG A 240 18.48 -21.95 -2.44
C ARG A 240 18.53 -22.59 -1.05
N LEU A 241 17.92 -23.77 -0.87
CA LEU A 241 17.87 -24.47 0.42
C LEU A 241 19.23 -24.96 0.91
N SER A 242 20.17 -25.28 0.01
CA SER A 242 21.51 -25.76 0.41
C SER A 242 22.39 -24.67 1.06
N LYS A 243 21.97 -23.41 1.03
CA LYS A 243 22.68 -22.25 1.57
C LYS A 243 22.17 -21.77 2.94
N ARG A 244 21.13 -22.44 3.48
CA ARG A 244 20.46 -22.11 4.74
C ARG A 244 20.93 -22.95 5.90
#